data_41e7ed6570be1f9b786abcc23b2ff696
#
_entry.id   41e7ed6570be1f9b786abcc23b2ff696
#
_cell.length_a   1.000
_cell.length_b   1.000
_cell.length_c   1.000
_cell.angle_alpha   90.00
_cell.angle_beta   90.00
_cell.angle_gamma   90.00
#
_symmetry.space_group_name_H-M   'P 1'
#
loop_
_entity.id
_entity.type
_entity.pdbx_description
1 polymer ?
#
loop_
_entity_poly.entity_id
_entity_poly.type
_entity_poly.pdbx_seq_one_letter_code
_entity_poly.pdbx_strand_id
1 'polypeptide(L)'
;GGHLVVIDSAEKWTRVAQLADESGLTYVWIGLYRADSGELAWVKDNVDPVYNWAAGEPSVRDTNGAAENYVLIARRSDGWYYNDCIGDPAAKYPQFYGGKTGYIIEIDP
;
A
#
# COMPACT_ATOMS: atom_id res chain seq x y z
N GLY A 1 11.44 16.92 3.90
CA GLY A 1 11.71 15.51 3.81
C GLY A 1 10.74 14.73 2.98
N GLY A 2 11.02 13.45 2.91
CA GLY A 2 10.20 12.52 2.17
C GLY A 2 9.34 11.63 3.06
N HIS A 3 8.32 11.07 2.48
CA HIS A 3 7.44 10.08 3.13
C HIS A 3 6.89 9.13 2.08
N LEU A 4 6.34 8.01 2.51
CA LEU A 4 5.62 7.13 1.60
C LEU A 4 4.43 7.87 0.98
N VAL A 5 4.15 7.57 -0.28
CA VAL A 5 3.19 8.32 -1.08
C VAL A 5 1.80 8.33 -0.44
N VAL A 6 1.17 9.50 -0.43
CA VAL A 6 -0.20 9.74 0.04
C VAL A 6 -1.08 9.97 -1.18
N ILE A 7 -2.22 9.28 -1.25
CA ILE A 7 -3.09 9.30 -2.44
C ILE A 7 -4.36 10.06 -2.10
N ASP A 8 -4.40 11.32 -2.53
CA ASP A 8 -5.41 12.30 -2.18
C ASP A 8 -6.21 12.85 -3.37
N SER A 9 -6.02 12.27 -4.56
CA SER A 9 -6.81 12.61 -5.75
C SER A 9 -6.81 11.44 -6.73
N ALA A 10 -7.81 11.42 -7.60
CA ALA A 10 -7.91 10.44 -8.67
C ALA A 10 -6.74 10.56 -9.66
N GLU A 11 -6.29 11.80 -9.93
CA GLU A 11 -5.14 12.05 -10.79
C GLU A 11 -3.87 11.47 -10.18
N LYS A 12 -3.67 11.65 -8.89
CA LYS A 12 -2.51 11.10 -8.18
C LYS A 12 -2.56 9.57 -8.15
N TRP A 13 -3.72 8.99 -7.94
CA TRP A 13 -3.88 7.53 -8.02
C TRP A 13 -3.45 6.99 -9.39
N THR A 14 -3.89 7.64 -10.46
CA THR A 14 -3.50 7.27 -11.83
C THR A 14 -1.98 7.35 -12.01
N ARG A 15 -1.35 8.43 -11.51
CA ARG A 15 0.09 8.62 -11.60
C ARG A 15 0.87 7.58 -10.80
N VAL A 16 0.41 7.26 -9.61
CA VAL A 16 1.02 6.23 -8.74
C VAL A 16 0.95 4.86 -9.43
N ALA A 17 -0.20 4.51 -9.99
CA ALA A 17 -0.36 3.26 -10.73
C ALA A 17 0.57 3.18 -11.94
N GLN A 18 0.77 4.29 -12.66
CA GLN A 18 1.72 4.35 -13.77
C GLN A 18 3.16 4.11 -13.31
N LEU A 19 3.58 4.77 -12.25
CA LEU A 19 4.92 4.60 -11.68
C LEU A 19 5.14 3.16 -11.22
N ALA A 20 4.13 2.56 -10.60
CA ALA A 20 4.18 1.18 -10.18
C ALA A 20 4.32 0.22 -11.37
N ASP A 21 3.56 0.45 -12.44
CA ASP A 21 3.69 -0.34 -13.68
C ASP A 21 5.11 -0.22 -14.27
N GLU A 22 5.66 0.99 -14.31
CA GLU A 22 6.99 1.24 -14.87
C GLU A 22 8.09 0.59 -14.03
N SER A 23 7.86 0.39 -12.74
CA SER A 23 8.85 -0.19 -11.84
C SER A 23 9.09 -1.69 -12.06
N GLY A 24 8.13 -2.39 -12.66
CA GLY A 24 8.15 -3.84 -12.78
C GLY A 24 7.86 -4.59 -11.48
N LEU A 25 7.54 -3.88 -10.40
CA LEU A 25 7.18 -4.49 -9.12
C LEU A 25 5.75 -5.02 -9.14
N THR A 26 5.46 -5.93 -8.20
CA THR A 26 4.11 -6.48 -8.00
C THR A 26 3.44 -5.86 -6.78
N TYR A 27 4.22 -5.39 -5.82
CA TYR A 27 3.76 -4.81 -4.56
C TYR A 27 4.50 -3.52 -4.27
N VAL A 28 3.76 -2.47 -3.93
CA VAL A 28 4.35 -1.15 -3.65
C VAL A 28 3.73 -0.59 -2.37
N TRP A 29 4.58 -0.31 -1.38
CA TRP A 29 4.15 0.31 -0.12
C TRP A 29 3.67 1.73 -0.35
N ILE A 30 2.57 2.09 0.29
CA ILE A 30 2.03 3.46 0.30
C ILE A 30 1.93 3.97 1.74
N GLY A 31 1.62 5.25 1.90
CA GLY A 31 1.64 5.93 3.19
C GLY A 31 0.38 5.76 4.03
N LEU A 32 -0.34 4.66 3.87
CA LEU A 32 -1.52 4.32 4.65
C LEU A 32 -1.15 3.20 5.64
N TYR A 33 -1.61 3.33 6.88
CA TYR A 33 -1.29 2.34 7.92
C TYR A 33 -2.43 2.27 8.95
N ARG A 34 -2.41 1.24 9.78
CA ARG A 34 -3.37 1.13 10.88
C ARG A 34 -2.74 1.68 12.14
N ALA A 35 -3.37 2.71 12.69
CA ALA A 35 -2.95 3.33 13.96
C ALA A 35 -3.27 2.42 15.15
N ASP A 36 -2.71 2.74 16.30
CA ASP A 36 -2.95 1.99 17.55
C ASP A 36 -4.43 1.93 17.92
N SER A 37 -5.21 2.92 17.51
CA SER A 37 -6.67 2.94 17.70
C SER A 37 -7.40 1.87 16.88
N GLY A 38 -6.73 1.24 15.91
CA GLY A 38 -7.33 0.31 14.96
C GLY A 38 -7.84 0.96 13.69
N GLU A 39 -7.83 2.28 13.62
CA GLU A 39 -8.28 3.03 12.45
C GLU A 39 -7.14 3.23 11.46
N LEU A 40 -7.49 3.30 10.16
CA LEU A 40 -6.52 3.62 9.11
C LEU A 40 -6.17 5.11 9.17
N ALA A 41 -4.91 5.42 8.95
CA ALA A 41 -4.38 6.78 8.94
C ALA A 41 -3.31 6.91 7.86
N TRP A 42 -3.17 8.12 7.34
CA TRP A 42 -2.10 8.45 6.40
C TRP A 42 -0.91 9.05 7.15
N VAL A 43 0.27 8.93 6.56
CA VAL A 43 1.51 9.50 7.13
C VAL A 43 1.53 11.03 7.10
N LYS A 44 0.56 11.67 6.47
CA LYS A 44 0.32 13.12 6.51
C LYS A 44 -1.06 13.40 7.07
N ASP A 45 -1.21 14.56 7.71
CA ASP A 45 -2.49 15.04 8.23
C ASP A 45 -3.36 15.64 7.13
N ASN A 46 -4.66 15.69 7.37
CA ASN A 46 -5.64 16.38 6.53
C ASN A 46 -5.71 15.86 5.09
N VAL A 47 -5.58 14.55 4.94
CA VAL A 47 -5.70 13.89 3.64
C VAL A 47 -7.16 13.66 3.31
N ASP A 48 -7.57 14.03 2.09
CA ASP A 48 -8.86 13.66 1.51
C ASP A 48 -8.62 12.43 0.61
N PRO A 49 -8.74 11.20 1.14
CA PRO A 49 -8.14 10.04 0.51
C PRO A 49 -8.95 9.49 -0.65
N VAL A 50 -8.23 8.86 -1.58
CA VAL A 50 -8.80 8.01 -2.62
C VAL A 50 -8.44 6.58 -2.29
N TYR A 51 -9.43 5.72 -2.13
CA TYR A 51 -9.25 4.31 -1.82
C TYR A 51 -9.56 3.45 -3.05
N ASN A 52 -8.85 2.34 -3.18
CA ASN A 52 -9.12 1.34 -4.21
C ASN A 52 -8.81 -0.05 -3.66
N TRP A 53 -9.58 -0.48 -2.67
CA TRP A 53 -9.38 -1.77 -2.01
C TRP A 53 -9.65 -2.95 -2.93
N ALA A 54 -8.81 -3.97 -2.84
CA ALA A 54 -9.10 -5.26 -3.45
C ALA A 54 -10.34 -5.88 -2.79
N ALA A 55 -11.05 -6.73 -3.49
CA ALA A 55 -12.24 -7.39 -2.96
C ALA A 55 -11.90 -8.14 -1.65
N GLY A 56 -12.71 -7.91 -0.61
CA GLY A 56 -12.49 -8.52 0.70
C GLY A 56 -11.47 -7.81 1.58
N GLU A 57 -10.84 -6.72 1.10
CA GLU A 57 -9.88 -5.95 1.88
C GLU A 57 -10.48 -4.64 2.39
N PRO A 58 -9.98 -4.07 3.50
CA PRO A 58 -8.89 -4.60 4.35
C PRO A 58 -9.35 -5.80 5.18
N SER A 59 -8.47 -6.80 5.33
CA SER A 59 -8.76 -8.03 6.06
C SER A 59 -8.39 -7.96 7.55
N VAL A 60 -7.58 -7.00 7.95
CA VAL A 60 -7.14 -6.72 9.33
C VAL A 60 -6.10 -7.72 9.86
N ARG A 61 -6.27 -9.00 9.55
CA ARG A 61 -5.34 -10.06 9.94
C ARG A 61 -5.08 -10.99 8.76
N ASP A 62 -3.86 -11.53 8.67
CA ASP A 62 -3.53 -12.53 7.66
C ASP A 62 -4.12 -13.91 8.02
N THR A 63 -3.92 -14.89 7.14
CA THR A 63 -4.44 -16.24 7.34
C THR A 63 -3.86 -16.95 8.57
N ASN A 64 -2.74 -16.46 9.09
CA ASN A 64 -2.10 -16.98 10.31
C ASN A 64 -2.45 -16.16 11.56
N GLY A 65 -3.37 -15.19 11.44
CA GLY A 65 -3.80 -14.35 12.56
C GLY A 65 -2.89 -13.17 12.88
N ALA A 66 -1.81 -12.95 12.12
CA ALA A 66 -0.93 -11.81 12.32
C ALA A 66 -1.62 -10.51 11.91
N ALA A 67 -1.40 -9.45 12.69
CA ALA A 67 -2.01 -8.14 12.41
C ALA A 67 -1.49 -7.54 11.10
N GLU A 68 -2.40 -7.06 10.27
CA GLU A 68 -2.10 -6.39 9.01
C GLU A 68 -2.23 -4.88 9.19
N ASN A 69 -1.14 -4.24 9.64
CA ASN A 69 -1.11 -2.85 10.06
C ASN A 69 -0.54 -1.89 9.00
N TYR A 70 -0.11 -2.41 7.86
CA TYR A 70 0.50 -1.61 6.78
C TYR A 70 -0.24 -1.87 5.49
N VAL A 71 -0.20 -0.88 4.58
CA VAL A 71 -0.93 -0.98 3.32
C VAL A 71 0.04 -0.88 2.16
N LEU A 72 -0.13 -1.77 1.21
CA LEU A 72 0.55 -1.69 -0.08
C LEU A 72 -0.50 -1.72 -1.19
N ILE A 73 -0.08 -1.39 -2.40
CA ILE A 73 -0.87 -1.67 -3.59
C ILE A 73 -0.29 -2.90 -4.28
N ALA A 74 -1.17 -3.74 -4.79
CA ALA A 74 -0.81 -5.00 -5.44
C ALA A 74 -1.31 -5.01 -6.87
N ARG A 75 -0.48 -5.48 -7.79
CA ARG A 75 -0.84 -5.62 -9.21
C ARG A 75 -1.71 -6.85 -9.40
N ARG A 76 -2.89 -6.64 -9.94
CA ARG A 76 -3.83 -7.69 -10.35
C ARG A 76 -3.95 -7.67 -11.88
N SER A 77 -4.70 -8.61 -12.44
CA SER A 77 -4.87 -8.72 -13.89
C SER A 77 -5.45 -7.46 -14.55
N ASP A 78 -6.25 -6.70 -13.82
CA ASP A 78 -6.97 -5.53 -14.32
C ASP A 78 -6.53 -4.20 -13.69
N GLY A 79 -5.46 -4.19 -12.88
CA GLY A 79 -4.96 -2.95 -12.30
C GLY A 79 -4.32 -3.15 -10.94
N TRP A 80 -4.17 -2.02 -10.23
CA TRP A 80 -3.58 -1.97 -8.89
C TRP A 80 -4.67 -1.79 -7.84
N TYR A 81 -4.53 -2.48 -6.71
CA TYR A 81 -5.51 -2.45 -5.63
C TYR A 81 -4.82 -2.34 -4.28
N TYR A 82 -5.45 -1.62 -3.35
CA TYR A 82 -5.00 -1.54 -1.96
C TYR A 82 -5.20 -2.87 -1.25
N ASN A 83 -4.21 -3.25 -0.44
CA ASN A 83 -4.27 -4.44 0.39
C ASN A 83 -3.53 -4.18 1.70
N ASP A 84 -4.17 -4.44 2.84
CA ASP A 84 -3.47 -4.37 4.12
C ASP A 84 -2.58 -5.61 4.30
N CYS A 85 -1.45 -5.43 4.95
CA CYS A 85 -0.41 -6.43 4.99
C CYS A 85 0.37 -6.38 6.31
N ILE A 86 1.04 -7.49 6.62
CA ILE A 86 2.00 -7.53 7.74
C ILE A 86 3.23 -6.69 7.41
N GLY A 87 4.01 -6.32 8.45
CA GLY A 87 5.13 -5.40 8.27
C GLY A 87 6.30 -5.93 7.45
N ASP A 88 6.45 -7.26 7.36
CA ASP A 88 7.56 -7.88 6.61
C ASP A 88 7.05 -9.10 5.82
N PRO A 89 6.27 -8.87 4.77
CA PRO A 89 5.70 -9.98 4.00
C PRO A 89 6.75 -10.78 3.23
N ALA A 90 7.85 -10.16 2.81
CA ALA A 90 8.90 -10.85 2.06
C ALA A 90 9.64 -11.87 2.93
N ALA A 91 9.82 -11.61 4.22
CA ALA A 91 10.44 -12.53 5.15
C ALA A 91 9.54 -13.73 5.44
N LYS A 92 8.24 -13.50 5.59
CA LYS A 92 7.26 -14.54 5.94
C LYS A 92 6.76 -15.33 4.73
N TYR A 93 6.60 -14.64 3.59
CA TYR A 93 6.07 -15.22 2.35
C TYR A 93 6.99 -14.89 1.17
N PRO A 94 8.26 -15.35 1.19
CA PRO A 94 9.23 -14.95 0.16
C PRO A 94 8.86 -15.38 -1.25
N GLN A 95 8.11 -16.48 -1.39
CA GLN A 95 7.70 -16.98 -2.70
C GLN A 95 6.73 -16.01 -3.42
N PHE A 96 6.00 -15.18 -2.66
CA PHE A 96 5.07 -14.22 -3.23
C PHE A 96 5.63 -12.80 -3.30
N TYR A 97 6.39 -12.37 -2.29
CA TYR A 97 6.83 -10.98 -2.13
C TYR A 97 8.31 -10.75 -2.40
N GLY A 98 9.14 -11.79 -2.28
CA GLY A 98 10.59 -11.65 -2.41
C GLY A 98 10.99 -11.12 -3.79
N GLY A 99 11.75 -10.02 -3.81
CA GLY A 99 12.23 -9.40 -5.04
C GLY A 99 11.16 -8.67 -5.86
N LYS A 100 9.94 -8.56 -5.36
CA LYS A 100 8.78 -7.99 -6.08
C LYS A 100 8.17 -6.80 -5.37
N THR A 101 8.72 -6.40 -4.22
CA THR A 101 8.17 -5.37 -3.34
C THR A 101 9.07 -4.15 -3.30
N GLY A 102 8.49 -2.98 -3.39
CA GLY A 102 9.20 -1.72 -3.28
C GLY A 102 8.29 -0.64 -2.70
N TYR A 103 8.64 0.62 -2.92
CA TYR A 103 7.90 1.74 -2.37
C TYR A 103 8.04 2.97 -3.27
N ILE A 104 7.09 3.88 -3.13
CA ILE A 104 7.12 5.20 -3.79
C ILE A 104 7.25 6.25 -2.69
N ILE A 105 8.28 7.08 -2.79
CA ILE A 105 8.53 8.19 -1.88
C ILE A 105 8.04 9.48 -2.52
N GLU A 106 7.32 10.26 -1.74
CA GLU A 106 6.87 11.59 -2.10
C GLU A 106 7.71 12.60 -1.35
N ILE A 107 8.25 13.58 -2.07
CA ILE A 107 9.05 14.65 -1.49
C ILE A 107 8.18 15.90 -1.44
N ASP A 108 8.00 16.46 -0.25
CA ASP A 108 7.27 17.71 -0.08
C ASP A 108 8.13 18.89 -0.56
N PRO A 109 7.51 19.88 -1.21
CA PRO A 109 8.23 21.07 -1.71
C PRO A 109 8.78 21.94 -0.58
#